data_98e015c930e12c3ca6b311bb4c3ad72c
#
_entry.id   98e015c930e12c3ca6b311bb4c3ad72c
#
_cell.length_a   1.000
_cell.length_b   1.000
_cell.length_c   1.000
_cell.angle_alpha   90.00
_cell.angle_beta   90.00
_cell.angle_gamma   90.00
#
_symmetry.space_group_name_H-M   'P 1'
#
loop_
_entity.id
_entity.type
_entity.pdbx_description
1 polymer ?
#
loop_
_entity_poly.entity_id
_entity_poly.type
_entity_poly.pdbx_seq_one_letter_code
_entity_poly.pdbx_strand_id
1 'polypeptide(L)'
;HFTPEYQCVVAAESMESFWEVLPERASIDILFLDIELPGMSGIESLPRLSKRFPTAEIIMLTRIEDADSIIKALTLGASGYLLKGFPILDIREILLTIQKGGAAISPKIAKHIIQYINPASKTIGEIILSDKENQVLKLLSHGNDYNETAKLMNISVNGVRYHVKNIYLKLNVDNKTDALRMYQNGLI
;
A
#
# COMPACT_ATOMS: atom_id res chain seq x y z
N HIS A 1 -11.05 -24.33 13.33
CA HIS A 1 -12.30 -24.97 12.86
C HIS A 1 -12.99 -23.99 11.93
N PHE A 2 -12.81 -24.19 10.63
CA PHE A 2 -13.61 -23.49 9.63
C PHE A 2 -15.06 -23.99 9.74
N THR A 3 -16.00 -23.11 9.49
CA THR A 3 -17.41 -23.49 9.35
C THR A 3 -17.55 -24.49 8.21
N PRO A 4 -18.51 -25.44 8.23
CA PRO A 4 -18.66 -26.45 7.17
C PRO A 4 -18.85 -25.89 5.76
N GLU A 5 -19.05 -24.58 5.65
CA GLU A 5 -19.27 -23.83 4.39
C GLU A 5 -17.97 -23.47 3.64
N TYR A 6 -16.79 -23.52 4.30
CA TYR A 6 -15.50 -23.12 3.72
C TYR A 6 -14.47 -24.23 3.83
N GLN A 7 -13.72 -24.43 2.75
CA GLN A 7 -12.64 -25.41 2.70
C GLN A 7 -11.31 -24.67 2.44
N CYS A 8 -10.29 -24.94 3.25
CA CYS A 8 -8.93 -24.52 2.94
C CYS A 8 -8.35 -25.46 1.88
N VAL A 9 -8.19 -24.98 0.66
CA VAL A 9 -7.64 -25.73 -0.48
C VAL A 9 -6.12 -25.87 -0.35
N VAL A 10 -5.45 -24.77 0.06
CA VAL A 10 -4.00 -24.70 0.20
C VAL A 10 -3.60 -23.68 1.26
N ALA A 11 -2.58 -24.01 2.03
CA ALA A 11 -1.89 -23.09 2.92
C ALA A 11 -0.37 -23.23 2.70
N ALA A 12 0.34 -22.12 2.57
CA ALA A 12 1.76 -22.10 2.27
C ALA A 12 2.44 -20.91 2.98
N GLU A 13 3.73 -21.05 3.26
CA GLU A 13 4.53 -20.03 3.95
C GLU A 13 5.29 -19.11 2.98
N SER A 14 5.35 -19.48 1.70
CA SER A 14 5.97 -18.67 0.62
C SER A 14 5.22 -18.88 -0.69
N MET A 15 5.47 -18.03 -1.68
CA MET A 15 4.89 -18.19 -3.01
C MET A 15 5.47 -19.40 -3.74
N GLU A 16 6.73 -19.73 -3.52
CA GLU A 16 7.38 -20.90 -4.08
C GLU A 16 6.67 -22.18 -3.59
N SER A 17 6.54 -22.35 -2.26
CA SER A 17 5.85 -23.48 -1.68
C SER A 17 4.35 -23.54 -2.06
N PHE A 18 3.71 -22.39 -2.22
CA PHE A 18 2.33 -22.33 -2.73
C PHE A 18 2.20 -22.98 -4.10
N TRP A 19 3.10 -22.67 -5.04
CA TRP A 19 3.05 -23.25 -6.38
C TRP A 19 3.42 -24.73 -6.42
N GLU A 20 4.24 -25.21 -5.49
CA GLU A 20 4.61 -26.62 -5.38
C GLU A 20 3.46 -27.49 -4.87
N VAL A 21 2.72 -27.01 -3.86
CA VAL A 21 1.64 -27.79 -3.24
C VAL A 21 0.27 -27.57 -3.85
N LEU A 22 0.13 -26.59 -4.74
CA LEU A 22 -1.12 -26.25 -5.40
C LEU A 22 -1.58 -27.40 -6.31
N PRO A 23 -2.78 -28.00 -6.09
CA PRO A 23 -3.30 -29.01 -7.01
C PRO A 23 -3.47 -28.44 -8.42
N GLU A 24 -3.15 -29.22 -9.45
CA GLU A 24 -3.20 -28.79 -10.86
C GLU A 24 -4.57 -28.19 -11.27
N ARG A 25 -5.65 -28.81 -10.77
CA ARG A 25 -7.03 -28.40 -11.04
C ARG A 25 -7.69 -27.63 -9.89
N ALA A 26 -6.86 -27.02 -9.02
CA ALA A 26 -7.40 -26.23 -7.92
C ALA A 26 -8.25 -25.05 -8.45
N SER A 27 -9.45 -24.94 -7.88
CA SER A 27 -10.27 -23.72 -7.94
C SER A 27 -10.16 -23.01 -6.59
N ILE A 28 -9.92 -21.73 -6.63
CA ILE A 28 -9.83 -20.87 -5.44
C ILE A 28 -10.82 -19.73 -5.65
N ASP A 29 -11.74 -19.58 -4.71
CA ASP A 29 -12.71 -18.47 -4.72
C ASP A 29 -12.15 -17.25 -3.96
N ILE A 30 -11.41 -17.50 -2.88
CA ILE A 30 -10.82 -16.44 -2.03
C ILE A 30 -9.40 -16.84 -1.66
N LEU A 31 -8.46 -15.90 -1.79
CA LEU A 31 -7.07 -16.07 -1.43
C LEU A 31 -6.63 -14.95 -0.48
N PHE A 32 -6.21 -15.32 0.73
CA PHE A 32 -5.56 -14.39 1.65
C PHE A 32 -4.05 -14.42 1.42
N LEU A 33 -3.47 -13.25 1.18
CA LEU A 33 -2.08 -13.10 0.76
C LEU A 33 -1.34 -12.10 1.63
N ASP A 34 -0.28 -12.55 2.30
CA ASP A 34 0.61 -11.63 2.99
C ASP A 34 1.55 -10.91 2.00
N ILE A 35 1.90 -9.67 2.30
CA ILE A 35 2.94 -8.94 1.55
C ILE A 35 4.33 -9.44 1.93
N GLU A 36 4.55 -9.63 3.23
CA GLU A 36 5.84 -10.02 3.80
C GLU A 36 6.02 -11.54 3.76
N LEU A 37 6.23 -12.08 2.57
CA LEU A 37 6.55 -13.50 2.35
C LEU A 37 8.05 -13.69 2.09
N PRO A 38 8.63 -14.82 2.54
CA PRO A 38 9.98 -15.20 2.13
C PRO A 38 10.07 -15.34 0.61
N GLY A 39 11.19 -14.93 0.01
CA GLY A 39 11.37 -14.97 -1.44
C GLY A 39 10.58 -13.89 -2.17
N MET A 40 9.63 -14.27 -3.00
CA MET A 40 8.78 -13.35 -3.75
C MET A 40 7.72 -12.72 -2.83
N SER A 41 7.64 -11.39 -2.81
CA SER A 41 6.60 -10.69 -2.02
C SER A 41 5.18 -10.96 -2.54
N GLY A 42 4.19 -10.84 -1.64
CA GLY A 42 2.78 -10.99 -2.03
C GLY A 42 2.36 -10.01 -3.12
N ILE A 43 2.82 -8.76 -3.08
CA ILE A 43 2.49 -7.75 -4.12
C ILE A 43 3.07 -8.15 -5.48
N GLU A 44 4.31 -8.66 -5.53
CA GLU A 44 4.94 -9.10 -6.78
C GLU A 44 4.26 -10.33 -7.39
N SER A 45 3.62 -11.14 -6.57
CA SER A 45 2.92 -12.35 -7.00
C SER A 45 1.51 -12.09 -7.57
N LEU A 46 0.89 -10.92 -7.29
CA LEU A 46 -0.47 -10.59 -7.70
C LEU A 46 -0.74 -10.79 -9.20
N PRO A 47 0.10 -10.31 -10.14
CA PRO A 47 -0.19 -10.47 -11.56
C PRO A 47 -0.27 -11.95 -12.00
N ARG A 48 0.58 -12.81 -11.41
CA ARG A 48 0.58 -14.25 -11.68
C ARG A 48 -0.64 -14.94 -11.08
N LEU A 49 -1.01 -14.55 -9.85
CA LEU A 49 -2.18 -15.09 -9.16
C LEU A 49 -3.47 -14.70 -9.87
N SER A 50 -3.66 -13.42 -10.22
CA SER A 50 -4.84 -12.95 -10.95
C SER A 50 -4.97 -13.61 -12.33
N LYS A 51 -3.86 -13.89 -13.01
CA LYS A 51 -3.87 -14.64 -14.27
C LYS A 51 -4.26 -16.11 -14.08
N ARG A 52 -3.82 -16.74 -12.99
CA ARG A 52 -4.09 -18.16 -12.70
C ARG A 52 -5.51 -18.38 -12.17
N PHE A 53 -6.02 -17.42 -11.41
CA PHE A 53 -7.32 -17.45 -10.76
C PHE A 53 -8.11 -16.16 -11.06
N PRO A 54 -8.61 -15.98 -12.29
CA PRO A 54 -9.20 -14.73 -12.74
C PRO A 54 -10.52 -14.37 -12.05
N THR A 55 -11.15 -15.32 -11.39
CA THR A 55 -12.41 -15.15 -10.63
C THR A 55 -12.20 -15.14 -9.12
N ALA A 56 -10.96 -15.34 -8.65
CA ALA A 56 -10.67 -15.36 -7.23
C ALA A 56 -10.59 -13.95 -6.66
N GLU A 57 -11.18 -13.76 -5.48
CA GLU A 57 -10.99 -12.56 -4.67
C GLU A 57 -9.66 -12.66 -3.91
N ILE A 58 -8.69 -11.81 -4.28
CA ILE A 58 -7.37 -11.80 -3.66
C ILE A 58 -7.33 -10.70 -2.61
N ILE A 59 -7.26 -11.08 -1.34
CA ILE A 59 -7.30 -10.18 -0.19
C ILE A 59 -5.91 -10.10 0.43
N MET A 60 -5.31 -8.93 0.41
CA MET A 60 -4.06 -8.71 1.14
C MET A 60 -4.32 -8.78 2.64
N LEU A 61 -3.52 -9.58 3.34
CA LEU A 61 -3.59 -9.75 4.79
C LEU A 61 -2.21 -9.49 5.39
N THR A 62 -1.94 -8.27 5.85
CA THR A 62 -0.59 -7.82 6.17
C THR A 62 -0.55 -6.83 7.34
N ARG A 63 0.65 -6.52 7.84
CA ARG A 63 0.89 -5.43 8.80
C ARG A 63 1.25 -4.10 8.12
N ILE A 64 1.51 -4.13 6.82
CA ILE A 64 1.90 -2.95 6.03
C ILE A 64 0.66 -2.09 5.78
N GLU A 65 0.75 -0.80 6.10
CA GLU A 65 -0.36 0.16 6.02
C GLU A 65 0.01 1.45 5.27
N ASP A 66 1.19 1.50 4.64
CA ASP A 66 1.57 2.65 3.83
C ASP A 66 0.74 2.76 2.54
N ALA A 67 0.42 3.98 2.15
CA ALA A 67 -0.46 4.25 1.03
C ALA A 67 0.06 3.70 -0.32
N ASP A 68 1.37 3.73 -0.54
CA ASP A 68 1.98 3.29 -1.80
C ASP A 68 1.80 1.77 -1.98
N SER A 69 2.04 0.99 -0.92
CA SER A 69 1.82 -0.47 -0.93
C SER A 69 0.35 -0.83 -1.13
N ILE A 70 -0.56 -0.12 -0.46
CA ILE A 70 -2.01 -0.31 -0.60
C ILE A 70 -2.44 -0.09 -2.04
N ILE A 71 -2.11 1.08 -2.60
CA ILE A 71 -2.51 1.44 -3.98
C ILE A 71 -1.87 0.50 -4.99
N LYS A 72 -0.60 0.15 -4.82
CA LYS A 72 0.10 -0.80 -5.68
C LYS A 72 -0.59 -2.16 -5.69
N ALA A 73 -0.96 -2.70 -4.51
CA ALA A 73 -1.65 -3.98 -4.43
C ALA A 73 -3.01 -3.94 -5.13
N LEU A 74 -3.84 -2.92 -4.88
CA LEU A 74 -5.15 -2.75 -5.53
C LEU A 74 -5.02 -2.59 -7.05
N THR A 75 -4.04 -1.82 -7.53
CA THR A 75 -3.78 -1.65 -8.97
C THR A 75 -3.33 -2.94 -9.65
N LEU A 76 -2.62 -3.83 -8.93
CA LEU A 76 -2.16 -5.11 -9.45
C LEU A 76 -3.18 -6.24 -9.31
N GLY A 77 -4.42 -5.95 -8.85
CA GLY A 77 -5.53 -6.89 -8.87
C GLY A 77 -5.92 -7.46 -7.51
N ALA A 78 -5.44 -6.89 -6.40
CA ALA A 78 -6.04 -7.21 -5.10
C ALA A 78 -7.44 -6.62 -5.01
N SER A 79 -8.42 -7.41 -4.58
CA SER A 79 -9.83 -7.01 -4.38
C SER A 79 -10.14 -6.60 -2.94
N GLY A 80 -9.18 -6.78 -2.03
CA GLY A 80 -9.32 -6.36 -0.65
C GLY A 80 -7.98 -6.17 0.05
N TYR A 81 -8.03 -5.47 1.20
CA TYR A 81 -6.83 -5.19 1.99
C TYR A 81 -7.18 -5.10 3.48
N LEU A 82 -6.66 -6.03 4.25
CA LEU A 82 -6.92 -6.18 5.67
C LEU A 82 -5.62 -6.08 6.47
N LEU A 83 -5.66 -5.35 7.57
CA LEU A 83 -4.55 -5.32 8.51
C LEU A 83 -4.60 -6.54 9.44
N LYS A 84 -3.48 -7.22 9.65
CA LYS A 84 -3.35 -8.29 10.66
C LYS A 84 -3.67 -7.76 12.05
N GLY A 85 -4.26 -8.61 12.88
CA GLY A 85 -4.62 -8.29 14.26
C GLY A 85 -6.12 -8.15 14.51
N PHE A 86 -6.96 -8.37 13.50
CA PHE A 86 -8.41 -8.50 13.74
C PHE A 86 -8.74 -9.87 14.37
N PRO A 87 -9.82 -9.97 15.16
CA PRO A 87 -10.26 -11.22 15.75
C PRO A 87 -10.60 -12.28 14.69
N ILE A 88 -10.25 -13.55 14.94
CA ILE A 88 -10.55 -14.66 14.01
C ILE A 88 -12.06 -14.79 13.74
N LEU A 89 -12.91 -14.38 14.69
CA LEU A 89 -14.37 -14.37 14.56
C LEU A 89 -14.85 -13.46 13.41
N ASP A 90 -14.08 -12.42 13.07
CA ASP A 90 -14.42 -11.47 12.01
C ASP A 90 -14.16 -12.05 10.62
N ILE A 91 -13.38 -13.14 10.49
CA ILE A 91 -13.12 -13.78 9.18
C ILE A 91 -14.42 -14.24 8.54
N ARG A 92 -15.37 -14.76 9.30
CA ARG A 92 -16.66 -15.20 8.77
C ARG A 92 -17.46 -14.03 8.18
N GLU A 93 -17.48 -12.90 8.85
CA GLU A 93 -18.15 -11.68 8.35
C GLU A 93 -17.48 -11.13 7.10
N ILE A 94 -16.15 -11.18 7.04
CA ILE A 94 -15.36 -10.82 5.86
C ILE A 94 -15.73 -11.72 4.68
N LEU A 95 -15.74 -13.04 4.87
CA LEU A 95 -16.10 -14.00 3.83
C LEU A 95 -17.55 -13.80 3.34
N LEU A 96 -18.50 -13.56 4.25
CA LEU A 96 -19.88 -13.23 3.90
C LEU A 96 -20.00 -11.92 3.12
N THR A 97 -19.18 -10.92 3.46
CA THR A 97 -19.14 -9.64 2.75
C THR A 97 -18.65 -9.84 1.32
N ILE A 98 -17.58 -10.61 1.13
CA ILE A 98 -17.02 -10.94 -0.19
C ILE A 98 -18.05 -11.70 -1.02
N GLN A 99 -18.71 -12.73 -0.48
CA GLN A 99 -19.75 -13.52 -1.18
C GLN A 99 -20.92 -12.66 -1.66
N LYS A 100 -21.22 -11.57 -0.97
CA LYS A 100 -22.26 -10.61 -1.35
C LYS A 100 -21.78 -9.55 -2.37
N GLY A 101 -20.55 -9.70 -2.90
CA GLY A 101 -19.96 -8.75 -3.83
C GLY A 101 -19.41 -7.48 -3.17
N GLY A 102 -19.22 -7.49 -1.84
CA GLY A 102 -18.59 -6.39 -1.11
C GLY A 102 -17.06 -6.52 -1.10
N ALA A 103 -16.36 -5.42 -0.79
CA ALA A 103 -14.91 -5.39 -0.65
C ALA A 103 -14.48 -5.62 0.80
N ALA A 104 -13.45 -6.45 1.00
CA ALA A 104 -12.83 -6.68 2.30
C ALA A 104 -11.74 -5.62 2.56
N ILE A 105 -12.12 -4.46 3.06
CA ILE A 105 -11.21 -3.35 3.35
C ILE A 105 -11.37 -2.92 4.79
N SER A 106 -10.28 -2.93 5.57
CA SER A 106 -10.35 -2.43 6.95
C SER A 106 -10.57 -0.90 6.98
N PRO A 107 -11.28 -0.35 7.98
CA PRO A 107 -11.60 1.09 8.04
C PRO A 107 -10.38 2.01 7.93
N LYS A 108 -9.26 1.61 8.52
CA LYS A 108 -8.00 2.36 8.46
C LYS A 108 -7.46 2.43 7.03
N ILE A 109 -7.50 1.32 6.30
CA ILE A 109 -7.09 1.23 4.90
C ILE A 109 -8.02 2.05 4.00
N ALA A 110 -9.34 2.00 4.22
CA ALA A 110 -10.29 2.81 3.48
C ALA A 110 -9.98 4.31 3.61
N LYS A 111 -9.58 4.77 4.81
CA LYS A 111 -9.14 6.16 5.03
C LYS A 111 -7.90 6.51 4.18
N HIS A 112 -6.89 5.62 4.10
CA HIS A 112 -5.71 5.84 3.26
C HIS A 112 -6.07 5.93 1.78
N ILE A 113 -6.95 5.05 1.29
CA ILE A 113 -7.43 5.06 -0.09
C ILE A 113 -8.14 6.38 -0.41
N ILE A 114 -9.07 6.82 0.46
CA ILE A 114 -9.80 8.08 0.29
C ILE A 114 -8.85 9.27 0.24
N GLN A 115 -7.86 9.31 1.13
CA GLN A 115 -6.84 10.36 1.15
C GLN A 115 -5.96 10.37 -0.09
N TYR A 116 -5.71 9.21 -0.69
CA TYR A 116 -4.95 9.09 -1.92
C TYR A 116 -5.76 9.55 -3.14
N ILE A 117 -7.02 9.14 -3.24
CA ILE A 117 -7.92 9.50 -4.37
C ILE A 117 -8.32 10.97 -4.31
N ASN A 118 -8.49 11.53 -3.11
CA ASN A 118 -8.91 12.90 -2.91
C ASN A 118 -7.89 13.69 -2.08
N PRO A 119 -6.73 14.03 -2.65
CA PRO A 119 -5.71 14.81 -1.95
C PRO A 119 -6.21 16.19 -1.53
N ALA A 120 -7.24 16.72 -2.18
CA ALA A 120 -7.90 17.98 -1.79
C ALA A 120 -8.81 17.86 -0.57
N SER A 121 -9.18 16.65 -0.13
CA SER A 121 -9.93 16.44 1.12
C SER A 121 -9.05 16.50 2.38
N LYS A 122 -7.75 16.69 2.25
CA LYS A 122 -6.94 17.20 3.35
C LYS A 122 -7.45 18.61 3.65
N THR A 123 -8.31 18.71 4.65
CA THR A 123 -8.70 19.97 5.29
C THR A 123 -7.48 20.89 5.32
N ILE A 124 -7.63 22.10 4.85
CA ILE A 124 -6.70 23.22 5.05
C ILE A 124 -6.42 23.27 6.56
N GLY A 125 -5.49 22.46 7.06
CA GLY A 125 -5.27 22.32 8.49
C GLY A 125 -3.99 21.57 8.85
N GLU A 126 -3.63 20.49 8.13
CA GLU A 126 -2.38 19.77 8.44
C GLU A 126 -1.84 19.05 7.21
N ILE A 127 -1.07 19.75 6.39
CA ILE A 127 -0.15 19.11 5.46
C ILE A 127 1.04 18.62 6.30
N ILE A 128 0.99 17.39 6.79
CA ILE A 128 2.08 16.82 7.60
C ILE A 128 3.12 16.21 6.66
N LEU A 129 4.17 16.96 6.40
CA LEU A 129 5.39 16.40 5.83
C LEU A 129 6.07 15.55 6.91
N SER A 130 6.64 14.40 6.52
CA SER A 130 7.51 13.64 7.44
C SER A 130 8.77 14.44 7.79
N ASP A 131 9.46 14.08 8.87
CA ASP A 131 10.70 14.74 9.28
C ASP A 131 11.74 14.79 8.15
N LYS A 132 11.86 13.72 7.38
CA LYS A 132 12.77 13.65 6.21
C LYS A 132 12.32 14.55 5.06
N GLU A 133 11.03 14.62 4.79
CA GLU A 133 10.48 15.51 3.76
C GLU A 133 10.64 16.98 4.15
N ASN A 134 10.38 17.32 5.41
CA ASN A 134 10.65 18.66 5.95
C ASN A 134 12.13 19.03 5.84
N GLN A 135 13.03 18.09 6.18
CA GLN A 135 14.46 18.32 6.09
C GLN A 135 14.91 18.53 4.63
N VAL A 136 14.41 17.73 3.69
CA VAL A 136 14.66 17.92 2.24
C VAL A 136 14.18 19.29 1.80
N LEU A 137 12.93 19.66 2.12
CA LEU A 137 12.33 20.91 1.67
C LEU A 137 13.08 22.12 2.26
N LYS A 138 13.46 22.04 3.53
CA LYS A 138 14.30 23.05 4.20
C LYS A 138 15.65 23.24 3.50
N LEU A 139 16.37 22.17 3.18
CA LEU A 139 17.66 22.26 2.49
C LEU A 139 17.51 22.85 1.08
N LEU A 140 16.48 22.43 0.35
CA LEU A 140 16.18 22.98 -0.97
C LEU A 140 15.77 24.46 -0.92
N SER A 141 15.11 24.91 0.15
CA SER A 141 14.75 26.33 0.35
C SER A 141 15.95 27.22 0.66
N HIS A 142 17.02 26.64 1.21
CA HIS A 142 18.31 27.34 1.42
C HIS A 142 19.20 27.36 0.16
N GLY A 143 18.68 26.91 -1.00
CA GLY A 143 19.39 26.95 -2.27
C GLY A 143 20.25 25.74 -2.59
N ASN A 144 20.28 24.73 -1.70
CA ASN A 144 21.02 23.50 -1.99
C ASN A 144 20.43 22.77 -3.24
N ASP A 145 21.30 22.14 -4.01
CA ASP A 145 20.88 21.25 -5.08
C ASP A 145 20.59 19.83 -4.54
N TYR A 146 20.18 18.90 -5.39
CA TYR A 146 19.87 17.51 -4.99
C TYR A 146 21.11 16.74 -4.54
N ASN A 147 22.29 17.04 -5.08
CA ASN A 147 23.54 16.37 -4.69
C ASN A 147 24.02 16.86 -3.33
N GLU A 148 23.94 18.16 -3.07
CA GLU A 148 24.25 18.78 -1.81
C GLU A 148 23.29 18.29 -0.71
N THR A 149 21.98 18.30 -1.01
CA THR A 149 20.96 17.76 -0.09
C THR A 149 21.20 16.29 0.24
N ALA A 150 21.56 15.46 -0.75
CA ALA A 150 21.87 14.05 -0.55
C ALA A 150 23.07 13.85 0.40
N LYS A 151 24.14 14.64 0.22
CA LYS A 151 25.33 14.62 1.10
C LYS A 151 24.98 15.02 2.52
N LEU A 152 24.25 16.14 2.70
CA LEU A 152 23.88 16.67 4.01
C LEU A 152 22.94 15.72 4.78
N MET A 153 22.10 14.98 4.08
CA MET A 153 21.18 13.99 4.68
C MET A 153 21.75 12.58 4.77
N ASN A 154 22.95 12.34 4.24
CA ASN A 154 23.57 11.02 4.16
C ASN A 154 22.67 9.97 3.47
N ILE A 155 22.05 10.35 2.35
CA ILE A 155 21.22 9.49 1.50
C ILE A 155 21.67 9.59 0.03
N SER A 156 21.15 8.70 -0.83
CA SER A 156 21.41 8.81 -2.27
C SER A 156 20.64 9.97 -2.90
N VAL A 157 21.12 10.47 -4.05
CA VAL A 157 20.39 11.48 -4.85
C VAL A 157 19.02 10.96 -5.27
N ASN A 158 18.90 9.66 -5.54
CA ASN A 158 17.60 9.04 -5.83
C ASN A 158 16.68 9.05 -4.60
N GLY A 159 17.23 8.93 -3.39
CA GLY A 159 16.48 9.11 -2.16
C GLY A 159 15.92 10.54 -2.01
N VAL A 160 16.73 11.56 -2.35
CA VAL A 160 16.24 12.95 -2.40
C VAL A 160 15.11 13.11 -3.43
N ARG A 161 15.27 12.59 -4.64
CA ARG A 161 14.22 12.62 -5.68
C ARG A 161 12.93 11.94 -5.24
N TYR A 162 13.04 10.82 -4.54
CA TYR A 162 11.88 10.13 -3.95
C TYR A 162 11.14 11.02 -2.95
N HIS A 163 11.85 11.65 -2.01
CA HIS A 163 11.23 12.57 -1.05
C HIS A 163 10.61 13.80 -1.75
N VAL A 164 11.29 14.38 -2.74
CA VAL A 164 10.75 15.52 -3.52
C VAL A 164 9.46 15.14 -4.24
N LYS A 165 9.41 13.96 -4.87
CA LYS A 165 8.18 13.46 -5.50
C LYS A 165 7.04 13.35 -4.48
N ASN A 166 7.31 12.81 -3.31
CA ASN A 166 6.30 12.68 -2.25
C ASN A 166 5.86 14.04 -1.70
N ILE A 167 6.79 15.00 -1.55
CA ILE A 167 6.47 16.38 -1.19
C ILE A 167 5.50 16.98 -2.21
N TYR A 168 5.78 16.89 -3.52
CA TYR A 168 4.90 17.42 -4.55
C TYR A 168 3.50 16.81 -4.50
N LEU A 169 3.41 15.49 -4.31
CA LEU A 169 2.12 14.80 -4.13
C LEU A 169 1.37 15.30 -2.90
N LYS A 170 2.06 15.47 -1.77
CA LYS A 170 1.44 15.91 -0.51
C LYS A 170 1.00 17.38 -0.56
N LEU A 171 1.78 18.23 -1.24
CA LEU A 171 1.49 19.66 -1.40
C LEU A 171 0.54 19.93 -2.56
N ASN A 172 0.24 18.93 -3.38
CA ASN A 172 -0.53 19.06 -4.63
C ASN A 172 0.06 20.14 -5.55
N VAL A 173 1.38 20.07 -5.79
CA VAL A 173 2.12 20.95 -6.69
C VAL A 173 2.91 20.14 -7.70
N ASP A 174 3.19 20.73 -8.87
CA ASP A 174 3.85 20.05 -9.99
C ASP A 174 5.35 20.41 -10.13
N ASN A 175 5.85 21.34 -9.32
CA ASN A 175 7.21 21.83 -9.47
C ASN A 175 7.84 22.32 -8.15
N LYS A 176 9.19 22.45 -8.17
CA LYS A 176 9.99 22.90 -7.03
C LYS A 176 9.61 24.31 -6.56
N THR A 177 9.33 25.22 -7.49
CA THR A 177 9.08 26.63 -7.19
C THR A 177 7.82 26.79 -6.34
N ASP A 178 6.75 26.11 -6.71
CA ASP A 178 5.49 26.15 -5.97
C ASP A 178 5.62 25.50 -4.58
N ALA A 179 6.32 24.38 -4.48
CA ALA A 179 6.61 23.75 -3.19
C ALA A 179 7.39 24.66 -2.25
N LEU A 180 8.44 25.31 -2.76
CA LEU A 180 9.25 26.25 -1.98
C LEU A 180 8.48 27.50 -1.58
N ARG A 181 7.61 28.02 -2.45
CA ARG A 181 6.75 29.16 -2.13
C ARG A 181 5.78 28.85 -0.99
N MET A 182 5.17 27.65 -0.98
CA MET A 182 4.29 27.23 0.13
C MET A 182 5.05 27.15 1.46
N TYR A 183 6.27 26.62 1.43
CA TYR A 183 7.15 26.51 2.61
C TYR A 183 7.55 27.89 3.12
N GLN A 184 7.98 28.79 2.26
CA GLN A 184 8.42 30.15 2.62
C GLN A 184 7.27 31.03 3.16
N ASN A 185 6.04 30.78 2.69
CA ASN A 185 4.85 31.49 3.18
C ASN A 185 4.27 30.90 4.49
N GLY A 186 4.93 29.92 5.10
CA GLY A 186 4.48 29.31 6.35
C GLY A 186 3.15 28.55 6.23
N LEU A 187 2.84 28.06 5.02
CA LEU A 187 1.63 27.26 4.78
C LEU A 187 1.82 25.78 5.16
N ILE A 188 3.10 25.43 5.47
CA ILE A 188 3.52 24.07 5.87
C ILE A 188 4.73 24.14 6.77
#